data_5a9b40e208df7a70ec66be1090a23f7c
#
_entry.id   5a9b40e208df7a70ec66be1090a23f7c
#
_cell.length_a   1.000
_cell.length_b   1.000
_cell.length_c   1.000
_cell.angle_alpha   90.00
_cell.angle_beta   90.00
_cell.angle_gamma   90.00
#
_symmetry.space_group_name_H-M   'P 1'
#
loop_
_entity.id
_entity.type
_entity.pdbx_description
1 polymer ?
#
loop_
_entity_poly.entity_id
_entity_poly.type
_entity_poly.pdbx_seq_one_letter_code
_entity_poly.pdbx_strand_id
1 'polypeptide(L)'
;SYKDVKQIYGYAYGKALKVAKELIKPSMQTIEHIHPKSQGGPNATQNYIAECYNCNNPRGHMSYAEWLKVHPEYPMNAQKHIEYFQQKMIDGEIDSRYDSYPVEVRETLSKESNGRMVLKVLNPEKIAELREAKASGQEVDIHEELAKEYGEEETKEQ
;
A
#
# COMPACT_ATOMS: atom_id res chain seq x y z
N SER A 1 -8.08 6.44 15.39
CA SER A 1 -7.78 5.09 15.92
C SER A 1 -8.84 4.66 16.95
N TYR A 2 -8.83 3.38 17.33
CA TYR A 2 -9.72 2.88 18.40
C TYR A 2 -9.53 3.63 19.72
N LYS A 3 -8.29 4.05 20.02
CA LYS A 3 -7.98 4.88 21.19
C LYS A 3 -8.64 6.25 21.10
N ASP A 4 -8.67 6.85 19.91
CA ASP A 4 -9.25 8.17 19.70
C ASP A 4 -10.78 8.13 19.87
N VAL A 5 -11.43 7.09 19.38
CA VAL A 5 -12.87 6.89 19.57
C VAL A 5 -13.21 6.74 21.05
N LYS A 6 -12.43 5.97 21.79
CA LYS A 6 -12.60 5.79 23.23
C LYS A 6 -12.39 7.11 24.00
N GLN A 7 -11.44 7.93 23.53
CA GLN A 7 -11.18 9.24 24.14
C GLN A 7 -12.26 10.26 23.82
N ILE A 8 -12.76 10.29 22.55
CA ILE A 8 -13.78 11.25 22.10
C ILE A 8 -15.15 10.96 22.71
N TYR A 9 -15.55 9.71 22.74
CA TYR A 9 -16.88 9.29 23.20
C TYR A 9 -16.91 8.87 24.67
N GLY A 10 -15.80 9.03 25.37
CA GLY A 10 -15.71 8.68 26.79
C GLY A 10 -16.02 7.21 27.06
N TYR A 11 -16.75 6.98 28.10
CA TYR A 11 -17.18 5.62 28.49
C TYR A 11 -18.44 5.17 27.76
N ALA A 12 -18.42 5.17 26.41
CA ALA A 12 -19.48 4.58 25.62
C ALA A 12 -19.49 3.07 25.83
N TYR A 13 -20.21 2.61 26.81
CA TYR A 13 -20.37 1.18 27.11
C TYR A 13 -21.41 0.51 26.21
N GLY A 14 -21.22 -0.77 25.91
CA GLY A 14 -22.21 -1.59 25.27
C GLY A 14 -22.46 -1.28 23.79
N LYS A 15 -23.72 -1.05 23.41
CA LYS A 15 -24.15 -0.89 22.01
C LYS A 15 -23.47 0.25 21.27
N ALA A 16 -23.25 1.39 21.92
CA ALA A 16 -22.62 2.55 21.29
C ALA A 16 -21.16 2.27 20.92
N LEU A 17 -20.40 1.58 21.77
CA LEU A 17 -19.03 1.19 21.47
C LEU A 17 -18.98 0.17 20.32
N LYS A 18 -19.94 -0.77 20.27
CA LYS A 18 -20.04 -1.72 19.17
C LYS A 18 -20.30 -1.02 17.84
N VAL A 19 -21.26 -0.09 17.81
CA VAL A 19 -21.56 0.71 16.61
C VAL A 19 -20.36 1.55 16.19
N ALA A 20 -19.68 2.23 17.12
CA ALA A 20 -18.49 2.99 16.82
C ALA A 20 -17.35 2.13 16.24
N LYS A 21 -17.16 0.92 16.76
CA LYS A 21 -16.21 -0.06 16.19
C LYS A 21 -16.57 -0.44 14.76
N GLU A 22 -17.83 -0.75 14.49
CA GLU A 22 -18.28 -1.15 13.15
C GLU A 22 -18.18 0.00 12.14
N LEU A 23 -18.38 1.25 12.55
CA LEU A 23 -18.21 2.42 11.70
C LEU A 23 -16.73 2.71 11.35
N ILE A 24 -15.81 2.41 12.26
CA ILE A 24 -14.38 2.69 12.08
C ILE A 24 -13.63 1.51 11.44
N LYS A 25 -14.06 0.31 11.74
CA LYS A 25 -13.44 -0.93 11.29
C LYS A 25 -13.19 -0.97 9.77
N PRO A 26 -14.13 -0.52 8.89
CA PRO A 26 -13.90 -0.50 7.45
C PRO A 26 -12.69 0.35 7.01
N SER A 27 -12.41 1.43 7.73
CA SER A 27 -11.30 2.35 7.43
C SER A 27 -10.00 2.02 8.19
N MET A 28 -10.00 1.00 9.05
CA MET A 28 -8.79 0.58 9.74
C MET A 28 -7.79 -0.01 8.76
N GLN A 29 -6.56 0.49 8.80
CA GLN A 29 -5.46 -0.15 8.12
C GLN A 29 -5.07 -1.44 8.85
N THR A 30 -4.89 -2.48 8.08
CA THR A 30 -4.42 -3.79 8.52
C THR A 30 -3.15 -4.17 7.77
N ILE A 31 -2.35 -5.04 8.36
CA ILE A 31 -1.22 -5.65 7.67
C ILE A 31 -1.72 -6.93 7.01
N GLU A 32 -1.59 -6.98 5.70
CA GLU A 32 -1.95 -8.13 4.89
C GLU A 32 -0.70 -8.93 4.51
N HIS A 33 -0.79 -10.26 4.59
CA HIS A 33 0.21 -11.14 4.02
C HIS A 33 -0.08 -11.35 2.53
N ILE A 34 0.80 -10.90 1.66
CA ILE A 34 0.65 -11.05 0.20
C ILE A 34 0.53 -12.53 -0.16
N HIS A 35 1.46 -13.36 0.30
CA HIS A 35 1.29 -14.82 0.34
C HIS A 35 0.69 -15.19 1.71
N PRO A 36 -0.54 -15.77 1.76
CA PRO A 36 -1.24 -15.99 3.00
C PRO A 36 -0.44 -16.84 4.01
N LYS A 37 -0.44 -16.41 5.27
CA LYS A 37 0.24 -17.15 6.34
C LYS A 37 -0.27 -18.59 6.49
N SER A 38 -1.57 -18.80 6.29
CA SER A 38 -2.19 -20.13 6.31
C SER A 38 -1.70 -21.07 5.20
N GLN A 39 -1.08 -20.52 4.15
CA GLN A 39 -0.48 -21.24 3.04
C GLN A 39 1.05 -21.26 3.11
N GLY A 40 1.62 -20.91 4.27
CA GLY A 40 3.07 -20.93 4.48
C GLY A 40 3.77 -19.60 4.16
N GLY A 41 3.03 -18.52 3.94
CA GLY A 41 3.60 -17.20 3.69
C GLY A 41 4.48 -16.72 4.85
N PRO A 42 5.68 -16.17 4.55
CA PRO A 42 6.64 -15.77 5.57
C PRO A 42 6.20 -14.50 6.30
N ASN A 43 6.60 -14.39 7.57
CA ASN A 43 6.53 -13.15 8.34
C ASN A 43 7.76 -12.28 7.97
N ALA A 44 7.73 -11.64 6.83
CA ALA A 44 8.83 -10.84 6.31
C ALA A 44 8.29 -9.59 5.62
N THR A 45 9.05 -8.50 5.67
CA THR A 45 8.62 -7.17 5.18
C THR A 45 8.15 -7.21 3.73
N GLN A 46 8.84 -7.94 2.87
CA GLN A 46 8.47 -8.10 1.46
C GLN A 46 7.14 -8.83 1.23
N ASN A 47 6.63 -9.50 2.26
CA ASN A 47 5.34 -10.21 2.22
C ASN A 47 4.21 -9.43 2.89
N TYR A 48 4.45 -8.20 3.30
CA TYR A 48 3.46 -7.36 3.95
C TYR A 48 3.06 -6.19 3.07
N ILE A 49 1.77 -5.89 3.04
CA ILE A 49 1.21 -4.68 2.45
C ILE A 49 0.15 -4.11 3.40
N ALA A 50 0.05 -2.79 3.44
CA ALA A 50 -1.04 -2.15 4.17
C ALA A 50 -2.32 -2.24 3.33
N GLU A 51 -3.39 -2.68 3.93
CA GLU A 51 -4.69 -2.83 3.29
C GLU A 51 -5.80 -2.42 4.25
N CYS A 52 -6.89 -1.85 3.72
CA CYS A 52 -8.04 -1.57 4.57
C CYS A 52 -8.73 -2.88 4.98
N TYR A 53 -9.38 -2.86 6.16
CA TYR A 53 -10.09 -4.03 6.68
C TYR A 53 -11.10 -4.61 5.69
N ASN A 54 -11.80 -3.74 4.93
CA ASN A 54 -12.82 -4.16 3.96
C ASN A 54 -12.24 -4.89 2.74
N CYS A 55 -10.97 -4.69 2.40
CA CYS A 55 -10.29 -5.44 1.34
C CYS A 55 -9.64 -6.70 1.89
N ASN A 56 -8.89 -6.58 2.97
CA ASN A 56 -8.18 -7.69 3.61
C ASN A 56 -9.13 -8.80 4.09
N ASN A 57 -10.18 -8.45 4.82
CA ASN A 57 -11.07 -9.43 5.42
C ASN A 57 -11.84 -10.30 4.39
N PRO A 58 -12.43 -9.74 3.31
CA PRO A 58 -13.06 -10.55 2.27
C PRO A 58 -12.07 -11.38 1.45
N ARG A 59 -10.83 -10.89 1.22
CA ARG A 59 -9.81 -11.67 0.52
C ARG A 59 -9.45 -12.94 1.29
N GLY A 60 -9.32 -12.88 2.60
CA GLY A 60 -9.05 -14.01 3.46
C GLY A 60 -7.85 -14.83 2.98
N HIS A 61 -8.10 -16.03 2.46
CA HIS A 61 -7.07 -16.94 1.98
C HIS A 61 -6.94 -16.99 0.44
N MET A 62 -7.68 -16.15 -0.29
CA MET A 62 -7.57 -16.10 -1.75
C MET A 62 -6.17 -15.65 -2.16
N SER A 63 -5.64 -16.28 -3.20
CA SER A 63 -4.47 -15.76 -3.89
C SER A 63 -4.79 -14.41 -4.56
N TYR A 64 -3.78 -13.60 -4.84
CA TYR A 64 -4.00 -12.37 -5.61
C TYR A 64 -4.50 -12.66 -7.03
N ALA A 65 -4.11 -13.77 -7.63
CA ALA A 65 -4.63 -14.18 -8.94
C ALA A 65 -6.14 -14.45 -8.93
N GLU A 66 -6.68 -14.97 -7.84
CA GLU A 66 -8.12 -15.17 -7.65
C GLU A 66 -8.82 -13.86 -7.26
N TRP A 67 -8.23 -13.09 -6.35
CA TRP A 67 -8.76 -11.81 -5.89
C TRP A 67 -8.97 -10.82 -7.03
N LEU A 68 -8.02 -10.73 -7.96
CA LEU A 68 -8.10 -9.84 -9.13
C LEU A 68 -9.21 -10.20 -10.14
N LYS A 69 -9.76 -11.41 -10.08
CA LYS A 69 -10.92 -11.76 -10.92
C LYS A 69 -12.20 -11.08 -10.47
N VAL A 70 -12.31 -10.80 -9.18
CA VAL A 70 -13.50 -10.17 -8.56
C VAL A 70 -13.26 -8.70 -8.22
N HIS A 71 -12.00 -8.27 -8.17
CA HIS A 71 -11.58 -6.90 -7.89
C HIS A 71 -10.54 -6.40 -8.91
N PRO A 72 -10.93 -6.20 -10.17
CA PRO A 72 -10.02 -5.78 -11.24
C PRO A 72 -9.45 -4.37 -11.02
N GLU A 73 -10.09 -3.55 -10.17
CA GLU A 73 -9.65 -2.21 -9.79
C GLU A 73 -8.48 -2.20 -8.78
N TYR A 74 -8.18 -3.34 -8.17
CA TYR A 74 -7.21 -3.43 -7.09
C TYR A 74 -5.78 -2.98 -7.51
N PRO A 75 -5.26 -3.33 -8.70
CA PRO A 75 -3.92 -2.87 -9.12
C PRO A 75 -3.79 -1.35 -9.16
N MET A 76 -4.81 -0.63 -9.61
CA MET A 76 -4.82 0.83 -9.62
C MET A 76 -4.77 1.41 -8.20
N ASN A 77 -5.50 0.82 -7.27
CA ASN A 77 -5.50 1.26 -5.87
C ASN A 77 -4.15 0.95 -5.20
N ALA A 78 -3.56 -0.21 -5.47
CA ALA A 78 -2.24 -0.57 -4.97
C ALA A 78 -1.14 0.35 -5.55
N GLN A 79 -1.22 0.72 -6.83
CA GLN A 79 -0.32 1.67 -7.48
C GLN A 79 -0.35 3.03 -6.76
N LYS A 80 -1.53 3.61 -6.57
CA LYS A 80 -1.68 4.89 -5.84
C LYS A 80 -1.11 4.83 -4.43
N HIS A 81 -1.27 3.71 -3.75
CA HIS A 81 -0.74 3.55 -2.40
C HIS A 81 0.78 3.50 -2.38
N ILE A 82 1.39 2.77 -3.32
CA ILE A 82 2.85 2.68 -3.40
C ILE A 82 3.48 4.02 -3.84
N GLU A 83 2.84 4.75 -4.73
CA GLU A 83 3.26 6.11 -5.12
C GLU A 83 3.26 7.06 -3.93
N TYR A 84 2.19 7.07 -3.15
CA TYR A 84 2.12 7.84 -1.92
C TYR A 84 3.25 7.45 -0.95
N PHE A 85 3.51 6.17 -0.79
CA PHE A 85 4.59 5.68 0.07
C PHE A 85 5.96 6.14 -0.42
N GLN A 86 6.25 6.03 -1.72
CA GLN A 86 7.51 6.49 -2.30
C GLN A 86 7.67 8.02 -2.23
N GLN A 87 6.58 8.79 -2.39
CA GLN A 87 6.65 10.23 -2.16
C GLN A 87 7.06 10.54 -0.72
N LYS A 88 6.52 9.85 0.27
CA LYS A 88 6.91 10.01 1.67
C LYS A 88 8.36 9.62 1.94
N MET A 89 8.90 8.66 1.20
CA MET A 89 10.34 8.32 1.24
C MET A 89 11.19 9.46 0.70
N ILE A 90 10.80 10.05 -0.43
CA ILE A 90 11.46 11.21 -1.05
C ILE A 90 11.40 12.42 -0.11
N ASP A 91 10.26 12.64 0.54
CA ASP A 91 10.06 13.72 1.51
C ASP A 91 10.88 13.55 2.81
N GLY A 92 11.54 12.39 3.00
CA GLY A 92 12.33 12.08 4.19
C GLY A 92 11.48 11.72 5.41
N GLU A 93 10.20 11.44 5.23
CA GLU A 93 9.28 11.06 6.32
C GLU A 93 9.37 9.55 6.66
N ILE A 94 9.98 8.76 5.77
CA ILE A 94 10.21 7.32 5.96
C ILE A 94 11.71 7.05 5.97
N ASP A 95 12.15 6.22 6.92
CA ASP A 95 13.54 5.84 7.11
C ASP A 95 14.10 5.10 5.87
N SER A 96 15.32 5.46 5.46
CA SER A 96 15.99 4.92 4.26
C SER A 96 16.23 3.41 4.29
N ARG A 97 16.21 2.78 5.47
CA ARG A 97 16.28 1.30 5.57
C ARG A 97 15.13 0.58 4.85
N TYR A 98 14.05 1.30 4.53
CA TYR A 98 12.89 0.77 3.80
C TYR A 98 12.91 1.07 2.30
N ASP A 99 13.98 1.66 1.76
CA ASP A 99 14.04 2.07 0.35
C ASP A 99 13.83 0.90 -0.63
N SER A 100 14.23 -0.31 -0.26
CA SER A 100 14.01 -1.51 -1.07
C SER A 100 12.58 -2.08 -1.00
N TYR A 101 11.80 -1.70 0.03
CA TYR A 101 10.48 -2.27 0.29
C TYR A 101 9.51 -2.18 -0.91
N PRO A 102 9.36 -1.06 -1.64
CA PRO A 102 8.46 -0.99 -2.79
C PRO A 102 8.82 -1.97 -3.91
N VAL A 103 10.11 -2.16 -4.18
CA VAL A 103 10.60 -3.11 -5.19
C VAL A 103 10.31 -4.55 -4.77
N GLU A 104 10.60 -4.90 -3.54
CA GLU A 104 10.37 -6.23 -2.98
C GLU A 104 8.87 -6.60 -2.97
N VAL A 105 8.02 -5.66 -2.58
CA VAL A 105 6.56 -5.84 -2.59
C VAL A 105 6.03 -5.99 -4.01
N ARG A 106 6.51 -5.17 -4.96
CA ARG A 106 6.17 -5.31 -6.39
C ARG A 106 6.46 -6.71 -6.90
N GLU A 107 7.64 -7.23 -6.61
CA GLU A 107 8.05 -8.57 -7.05
C GLU A 107 7.17 -9.66 -6.43
N THR A 108 6.87 -9.55 -5.14
CA THR A 108 6.01 -10.50 -4.45
C THR A 108 4.58 -10.46 -5.00
N LEU A 109 4.01 -9.27 -5.21
CA LEU A 109 2.67 -9.11 -5.78
C LEU A 109 2.59 -9.60 -7.23
N SER A 110 3.61 -9.34 -8.04
CA SER A 110 3.68 -9.85 -9.41
C SER A 110 3.66 -11.38 -9.43
N LYS A 111 4.46 -12.01 -8.57
CA LYS A 111 4.50 -13.47 -8.42
C LYS A 111 3.15 -14.04 -7.97
N GLU A 112 2.59 -13.53 -6.89
CA GLU A 112 1.34 -14.03 -6.29
C GLU A 112 0.09 -13.75 -7.15
N SER A 113 0.19 -12.80 -8.07
CA SER A 113 -0.86 -12.49 -9.05
C SER A 113 -0.68 -13.17 -10.40
N ASN A 114 0.32 -14.04 -10.57
CA ASN A 114 0.70 -14.63 -11.85
C ASN A 114 1.01 -13.56 -12.93
N GLY A 115 1.71 -12.49 -12.56
CA GLY A 115 2.09 -11.41 -13.46
C GLY A 115 0.94 -10.42 -13.82
N ARG A 116 -0.24 -10.57 -13.23
CA ARG A 116 -1.38 -9.67 -13.50
C ARG A 116 -1.27 -8.33 -12.79
N MET A 117 -0.49 -8.27 -11.72
CA MET A 117 -0.28 -7.07 -10.93
C MET A 117 1.17 -6.59 -11.10
N VAL A 118 1.34 -5.61 -11.99
CA VAL A 118 2.63 -5.00 -12.27
C VAL A 118 2.58 -3.57 -11.78
N LEU A 119 3.30 -3.28 -10.68
CA LEU A 119 3.38 -1.94 -10.13
C LEU A 119 4.60 -1.20 -10.71
N LYS A 120 4.43 0.09 -10.98
CA LYS A 120 5.52 1.00 -11.31
C LYS A 120 6.12 1.51 -10.01
N VAL A 121 7.41 1.31 -9.83
CA VAL A 121 8.13 1.76 -8.63
C VAL A 121 9.51 2.29 -9.03
N LEU A 122 9.97 3.31 -8.34
CA LEU A 122 11.36 3.78 -8.45
C LEU A 122 12.26 2.84 -7.64
N ASN A 123 13.46 2.59 -8.14
CA ASN A 123 14.45 1.79 -7.43
C ASN A 123 15.05 2.55 -6.22
N PRO A 124 15.71 1.85 -5.28
CA PRO A 124 16.26 2.48 -4.06
C PRO A 124 17.27 3.58 -4.35
N GLU A 125 18.11 3.43 -5.38
CA GLU A 125 19.12 4.41 -5.76
C GLU A 125 18.47 5.71 -6.25
N LYS A 126 17.40 5.59 -7.05
CA LYS A 126 16.63 6.76 -7.52
C LYS A 126 15.92 7.47 -6.36
N ILE A 127 15.33 6.72 -5.43
CA ILE A 127 14.71 7.30 -4.23
C ILE A 127 15.74 8.08 -3.40
N ALA A 128 16.95 7.54 -3.20
CA ALA A 128 18.01 8.22 -2.48
C ALA A 128 18.43 9.53 -3.17
N GLU A 129 18.64 9.50 -4.50
CA GLU A 129 18.95 10.69 -5.31
C GLU A 129 17.87 11.77 -5.15
N LEU A 130 16.59 11.40 -5.30
CA LEU A 130 15.49 12.34 -5.21
C LEU A 130 15.30 12.91 -3.80
N ARG A 131 15.56 12.12 -2.77
CA ARG A 131 15.56 12.58 -1.37
C ARG A 131 16.62 13.65 -1.15
N GLU A 132 17.83 13.48 -1.69
CA GLU A 132 18.89 14.47 -1.62
C GLU A 132 18.53 15.75 -2.41
N ALA A 133 17.96 15.60 -3.61
CA ALA A 133 17.48 16.72 -4.41
C ALA A 133 16.42 17.53 -3.66
N LYS A 134 15.46 16.87 -3.05
CA LYS A 134 14.42 17.50 -2.22
C LYS A 134 15.01 18.22 -1.00
N ALA A 135 15.95 17.60 -0.31
CA ALA A 135 16.64 18.20 0.83
C ALA A 135 17.44 19.45 0.44
N SER A 136 17.89 19.57 -0.80
CA SER A 136 18.56 20.75 -1.36
C SER A 136 17.60 21.84 -1.87
N GLY A 137 16.28 21.67 -1.73
CA GLY A 137 15.26 22.65 -2.08
C GLY A 137 14.62 22.47 -3.45
N GLN A 138 14.88 21.36 -4.16
CA GLN A 138 14.18 21.05 -5.40
C GLN A 138 12.78 20.51 -5.12
N GLU A 139 11.80 20.89 -5.95
CA GLU A 139 10.52 20.21 -5.94
C GLU A 139 10.65 18.87 -6.67
N VAL A 140 10.10 17.82 -6.06
CA VAL A 140 10.12 16.46 -6.61
C VAL A 140 8.72 15.86 -6.48
N ASP A 141 8.16 15.44 -7.60
CA ASP A 141 6.88 14.77 -7.69
C ASP A 141 7.06 13.35 -8.21
N ILE A 142 6.53 12.38 -7.48
CA ILE A 142 6.66 10.95 -7.80
C ILE A 142 6.05 10.60 -9.16
N HIS A 143 4.93 11.24 -9.54
CA HIS A 143 4.26 10.96 -10.81
C HIS A 143 5.12 11.39 -12.00
N GLU A 144 5.78 12.55 -11.91
CA GLU A 144 6.71 13.02 -12.93
C GLU A 144 7.91 12.09 -13.08
N GLU A 145 8.46 11.61 -11.97
CA GLU A 145 9.60 10.71 -11.97
C GLU A 145 9.25 9.32 -12.52
N LEU A 146 8.07 8.80 -12.17
CA LEU A 146 7.57 7.55 -12.76
C LEU A 146 7.28 7.69 -14.25
N ALA A 147 6.72 8.82 -14.70
CA ALA A 147 6.50 9.09 -16.11
C ALA A 147 7.82 9.15 -16.90
N LYS A 148 8.89 9.71 -16.34
CA LYS A 148 10.24 9.71 -16.96
C LYS A 148 10.81 8.30 -17.11
N GLU A 149 10.57 7.42 -16.12
CA GLU A 149 11.13 6.06 -16.11
C GLU A 149 10.29 5.07 -16.94
N TYR A 150 8.97 5.16 -16.88
CA TYR A 150 8.06 4.19 -17.51
C TYR A 150 7.31 4.73 -18.74
N GLY A 151 7.46 6.02 -19.08
CA GLY A 151 6.67 6.72 -20.07
C GLY A 151 5.31 7.20 -19.54
N GLU A 152 4.71 8.16 -20.22
CA GLU A 152 3.35 8.60 -19.93
C GLU A 152 2.36 7.52 -20.39
N GLU A 153 1.43 7.13 -19.53
CA GLU A 153 0.29 6.34 -19.98
C GLU A 153 -0.62 7.26 -20.79
N GLU A 154 -0.80 6.94 -22.07
CA GLU A 154 -1.92 7.51 -22.82
C GLU A 154 -3.21 7.15 -22.07
N THR A 155 -3.81 8.13 -21.42
CA THR A 155 -5.16 8.02 -20.86
C THR A 155 -6.09 7.80 -22.04
N LYS A 156 -6.36 6.54 -22.39
CA LYS A 156 -7.47 6.21 -23.26
C LYS A 156 -8.74 6.48 -22.46
N GLU A 157 -9.23 7.71 -22.59
CA GLU A 157 -10.64 8.00 -22.29
C GLU A 157 -11.49 7.12 -23.21
N GLN A 158 -12.19 6.18 -22.63
CA GLN A 158 -13.33 5.50 -23.23
C GLN A 158 -14.55 5.73 -22.38
#